data_672f28da0caeb627bc37175be27f581e
#
_entry.id   672f28da0caeb627bc37175be27f581e
#
_cell.length_a   1.000
_cell.length_b   1.000
_cell.length_c   1.000
_cell.angle_alpha   90.00
_cell.angle_beta   90.00
_cell.angle_gamma   90.00
#
_symmetry.space_group_name_H-M   'P 1'
#
loop_
_entity.id
_entity.type
_entity.pdbx_description
1 polymer ?
#
loop_
_entity_poly.entity_id
_entity_poly.type
_entity_poly.pdbx_seq_one_letter_code
_entity_poly.pdbx_strand_id
1 'polypeptide(L)'
;NRRQRQMCIRDRQYGINEEGLIDYDEVERLAKEHKPKMLIGGFSAYSQIIDWKRMSEIAKSVGAYFHVDMAHVSGLVAAGVYPNPVPYADVVTSTTHKTLRGPRGGIIICKANEELEKKFNSLVFPGTQGGPLMHVIAAKAVAFKEALEPEFKEYMNQVITNANVLAQTMMERGYEVVSGGTK
;
A
#
# COMPACT_ATOMS: atom_id res chain seq x y z
N ASN A 1 0.66 -7.15 -24.07
CA ASN A 1 -0.46 -7.94 -23.63
C ASN A 1 -1.75 -7.11 -23.68
N ARG A 2 -2.67 -7.41 -24.65
CA ARG A 2 -3.89 -6.60 -24.89
C ARG A 2 -4.83 -6.53 -23.67
N ARG A 3 -4.90 -7.57 -22.83
CA ARG A 3 -5.76 -7.58 -21.64
C ARG A 3 -5.30 -6.61 -20.55
N GLN A 4 -4.00 -6.46 -20.34
CA GLN A 4 -3.46 -5.49 -19.37
C GLN A 4 -3.70 -4.03 -19.81
N ARG A 5 -3.60 -3.75 -21.11
CA ARG A 5 -3.92 -2.41 -21.64
C ARG A 5 -5.40 -2.05 -21.49
N GLN A 6 -6.31 -3.02 -21.51
CA GLN A 6 -7.74 -2.77 -21.36
C GLN A 6 -8.14 -2.44 -19.91
N MET A 7 -7.39 -2.89 -18.89
CA MET A 7 -7.69 -2.56 -17.49
C MET A 7 -7.38 -1.09 -17.14
N CYS A 8 -6.39 -0.48 -17.80
CA CYS A 8 -5.91 0.87 -17.50
C CYS A 8 -6.36 1.95 -18.49
N ILE A 9 -7.19 1.62 -19.49
CA ILE A 9 -7.59 2.55 -20.58
C ILE A 9 -8.40 3.75 -20.08
N ARG A 10 -8.92 3.71 -18.84
CA ARG A 10 -9.76 4.76 -18.25
C ARG A 10 -9.27 5.23 -16.89
N ASP A 11 -8.02 4.96 -16.55
CA ASP A 11 -7.48 5.47 -15.29
C ASP A 11 -7.29 6.99 -15.35
N ARG A 12 -7.31 7.58 -14.17
CA ARG A 12 -6.98 8.98 -13.91
C ARG A 12 -5.99 9.00 -12.78
N GLN A 13 -4.95 9.77 -12.96
CA GLN A 13 -3.90 9.93 -11.98
C GLN A 13 -4.18 11.17 -11.14
N TYR A 14 -3.94 11.08 -9.87
CA TYR A 14 -3.81 12.21 -8.96
C TYR A 14 -2.35 12.36 -8.54
N GLY A 15 -1.97 13.55 -8.13
CA GLY A 15 -0.59 13.90 -7.87
C GLY A 15 -0.35 14.39 -6.44
N ILE A 16 0.75 15.10 -6.32
CA ILE A 16 1.16 15.81 -5.13
C ILE A 16 1.02 17.33 -5.39
N ASN A 17 0.85 18.10 -4.32
CA ASN A 17 0.85 19.56 -4.37
C ASN A 17 2.28 20.12 -4.49
N GLU A 18 2.41 21.46 -4.47
CA GLU A 18 3.71 22.14 -4.55
C GLU A 18 4.64 21.81 -3.38
N GLU A 19 4.10 21.39 -2.24
CA GLU A 19 4.87 20.95 -1.08
C GLU A 19 5.31 19.49 -1.15
N GLY A 20 4.99 18.78 -2.24
CA GLY A 20 5.29 17.37 -2.41
C GLY A 20 4.38 16.43 -1.61
N LEU A 21 3.24 16.91 -1.12
CA LEU A 21 2.26 16.14 -0.36
C LEU A 21 1.08 15.72 -1.24
N ILE A 22 0.44 14.59 -0.91
CA ILE A 22 -0.77 14.16 -1.60
C ILE A 22 -1.82 15.27 -1.49
N ASP A 23 -2.33 15.71 -2.64
CA ASP A 23 -3.42 16.68 -2.71
C ASP A 23 -4.77 15.95 -2.60
N TYR A 24 -5.26 15.81 -1.37
CA TYR A 24 -6.53 15.11 -1.11
C TYR A 24 -7.74 15.84 -1.69
N ASP A 25 -7.69 17.16 -1.83
CA ASP A 25 -8.79 17.93 -2.41
C ASP A 25 -8.85 17.69 -3.93
N GLU A 26 -7.70 17.60 -4.58
CA GLU A 26 -7.62 17.19 -5.97
C GLU A 26 -8.08 15.73 -6.17
N VAL A 27 -7.70 14.81 -5.28
CA VAL A 27 -8.22 13.42 -5.28
C VAL A 27 -9.74 13.42 -5.20
N GLU A 28 -10.33 14.22 -4.32
CA GLU A 28 -11.78 14.33 -4.15
C GLU A 28 -12.45 14.94 -5.38
N ARG A 29 -11.87 16.00 -5.94
CA ARG A 29 -12.37 16.65 -7.15
C ARG A 29 -12.40 15.67 -8.33
N LEU A 30 -11.30 14.97 -8.58
CA LEU A 30 -11.19 13.96 -9.64
C LEU A 30 -12.14 12.78 -9.43
N ALA A 31 -12.30 12.33 -8.20
CA ALA A 31 -13.24 11.25 -7.86
C ALA A 31 -14.68 11.66 -8.17
N LYS A 32 -15.09 12.88 -7.80
CA LYS A 32 -16.44 13.41 -8.10
C LYS A 32 -16.69 13.60 -9.59
N GLU A 33 -15.68 14.08 -10.31
CA GLU A 33 -15.74 14.33 -11.77
C GLU A 33 -15.85 13.02 -12.55
N HIS A 34 -14.99 12.06 -12.25
CA HIS A 34 -14.83 10.85 -13.07
C HIS A 34 -15.59 9.63 -12.53
N LYS A 35 -16.05 9.66 -11.29
CA LYS A 35 -16.81 8.59 -10.61
C LYS A 35 -16.17 7.20 -10.87
N PRO A 36 -14.91 6.99 -10.46
CA PRO A 36 -14.22 5.73 -10.70
C PRO A 36 -14.93 4.59 -9.97
N LYS A 37 -14.78 3.37 -10.47
CA LYS A 37 -15.24 2.16 -9.75
C LYS A 37 -14.31 1.79 -8.59
N MET A 38 -13.05 2.24 -8.65
CA MET A 38 -12.03 1.96 -7.65
C MET A 38 -11.12 3.17 -7.50
N LEU A 39 -10.87 3.57 -6.26
CA LEU A 39 -9.79 4.47 -5.86
C LEU A 39 -8.64 3.63 -5.33
N ILE A 40 -7.42 3.87 -5.84
CA ILE A 40 -6.22 3.15 -5.41
C ILE A 40 -5.34 4.08 -4.60
N GLY A 41 -4.97 3.65 -3.39
CA GLY A 41 -3.96 4.28 -2.55
C GLY A 41 -2.74 3.39 -2.38
N GLY A 42 -1.60 4.01 -2.05
CA GLY A 42 -0.34 3.31 -1.88
C GLY A 42 0.70 3.73 -2.92
N PHE A 43 1.95 3.88 -2.47
CA PHE A 43 2.99 4.51 -3.27
C PHE A 43 4.34 3.83 -3.04
N SER A 44 5.18 3.84 -4.08
CA SER A 44 6.52 3.23 -4.00
C SER A 44 7.57 4.17 -3.40
N ALA A 45 7.39 5.48 -3.53
CA ALA A 45 8.42 6.47 -3.22
C ALA A 45 7.88 7.68 -2.42
N TYR A 46 6.69 7.60 -1.88
CA TYR A 46 6.12 8.65 -1.06
C TYR A 46 6.61 8.50 0.39
N SER A 47 7.30 9.50 0.90
CA SER A 47 8.01 9.45 2.18
C SER A 47 7.23 10.00 3.37
N GLN A 48 6.00 10.42 3.17
CA GLN A 48 5.14 10.97 4.21
C GLN A 48 4.02 9.99 4.60
N ILE A 49 3.35 10.31 5.72
CA ILE A 49 2.20 9.52 6.18
C ILE A 49 0.99 9.77 5.28
N ILE A 50 0.27 8.69 4.96
CA ILE A 50 -0.94 8.75 4.15
C ILE A 50 -2.17 8.72 5.07
N ASP A 51 -3.13 9.62 4.82
CA ASP A 51 -4.43 9.63 5.49
C ASP A 51 -5.38 8.64 4.81
N TRP A 52 -5.33 7.38 5.27
CA TRP A 52 -6.20 6.31 4.78
C TRP A 52 -7.68 6.58 5.03
N LYS A 53 -8.00 7.29 6.13
CA LYS A 53 -9.37 7.63 6.47
C LYS A 53 -9.95 8.62 5.44
N ARG A 54 -9.23 9.70 5.13
CA ARG A 54 -9.64 10.68 4.13
C ARG A 54 -9.82 10.03 2.76
N MET A 55 -8.88 9.17 2.34
CA MET A 55 -8.98 8.42 1.08
C MET A 55 -10.23 7.52 1.05
N SER A 56 -10.53 6.83 2.15
CA SER A 56 -11.73 5.99 2.26
C SER A 56 -13.01 6.81 2.17
N GLU A 57 -13.06 7.98 2.81
CA GLU A 57 -14.20 8.89 2.76
C GLU A 57 -14.45 9.38 1.33
N ILE A 58 -13.40 9.75 0.61
CA ILE A 58 -13.47 10.14 -0.81
C ILE A 58 -14.02 9.00 -1.65
N ALA A 59 -13.48 7.79 -1.53
CA ALA A 59 -13.95 6.63 -2.28
C ALA A 59 -15.44 6.36 -2.03
N LYS A 60 -15.88 6.37 -0.77
CA LYS A 60 -17.28 6.16 -0.39
C LYS A 60 -18.21 7.23 -0.94
N SER A 61 -17.77 8.49 -0.99
CA SER A 61 -18.58 9.61 -1.47
C SER A 61 -19.02 9.47 -2.91
N VAL A 62 -18.30 8.67 -3.71
CA VAL A 62 -18.60 8.41 -5.12
C VAL A 62 -18.99 6.96 -5.40
N GLY A 63 -19.15 6.13 -4.36
CA GLY A 63 -19.51 4.71 -4.49
C GLY A 63 -18.38 3.84 -5.06
N ALA A 64 -17.13 4.26 -4.93
CA ALA A 64 -15.95 3.51 -5.38
C ALA A 64 -15.45 2.54 -4.31
N TYR A 65 -14.90 1.39 -4.73
CA TYR A 65 -14.08 0.57 -3.86
C TYR A 65 -12.78 1.29 -3.52
N PHE A 66 -12.33 1.17 -2.28
CA PHE A 66 -11.02 1.66 -1.87
C PHE A 66 -10.02 0.51 -1.77
N HIS A 67 -9.06 0.47 -2.69
CA HIS A 67 -7.96 -0.48 -2.71
C HIS A 67 -6.69 0.20 -2.22
N VAL A 68 -6.00 -0.41 -1.27
CA VAL A 68 -4.68 0.04 -0.81
C VAL A 68 -3.62 -0.99 -1.13
N ASP A 69 -2.58 -0.59 -1.85
CA ASP A 69 -1.34 -1.35 -1.95
C ASP A 69 -0.34 -0.83 -0.92
N MET A 70 -0.17 -1.56 0.17
CA MET A 70 0.75 -1.18 1.26
C MET A 70 2.12 -1.82 1.14
N ALA A 71 2.48 -2.38 -0.01
CA ALA A 71 3.67 -3.20 -0.18
C ALA A 71 4.96 -2.56 0.35
N HIS A 72 5.15 -1.25 0.14
CA HIS A 72 6.35 -0.55 0.59
C HIS A 72 6.39 -0.29 2.09
N VAL A 73 5.24 -0.16 2.74
CA VAL A 73 5.12 0.16 4.17
C VAL A 73 4.59 -0.99 5.02
N SER A 74 4.35 -2.16 4.45
CA SER A 74 3.68 -3.28 5.13
C SER A 74 4.40 -3.74 6.40
N GLY A 75 5.73 -3.72 6.43
CA GLY A 75 6.50 -4.02 7.65
C GLY A 75 6.28 -2.97 8.74
N LEU A 76 6.23 -1.69 8.38
CA LEU A 76 5.95 -0.59 9.30
C LEU A 76 4.53 -0.67 9.86
N VAL A 77 3.56 -1.05 9.00
CA VAL A 77 2.16 -1.28 9.41
C VAL A 77 2.07 -2.47 10.36
N ALA A 78 2.72 -3.60 10.05
CA ALA A 78 2.75 -4.78 10.90
C ALA A 78 3.37 -4.51 12.27
N ALA A 79 4.41 -3.69 12.34
CA ALA A 79 5.05 -3.26 13.57
C ALA A 79 4.25 -2.20 14.35
N GLY A 80 3.16 -1.67 13.79
CA GLY A 80 2.35 -0.62 14.41
C GLY A 80 3.03 0.75 14.47
N VAL A 81 4.00 1.01 13.59
CA VAL A 81 4.75 2.28 13.51
C VAL A 81 4.37 3.13 12.29
N TYR A 82 3.40 2.68 11.51
CA TYR A 82 2.78 3.41 10.39
C TYR A 82 1.27 3.17 10.41
N PRO A 83 0.43 4.13 9.97
CA PRO A 83 -1.01 3.97 9.98
C PRO A 83 -1.49 2.74 9.23
N ASN A 84 -2.38 1.97 9.86
CA ASN A 84 -2.93 0.74 9.30
C ASN A 84 -4.08 1.05 8.33
N PRO A 85 -3.98 0.67 7.02
CA PRO A 85 -5.05 0.88 6.05
C PRO A 85 -6.22 -0.10 6.17
N VAL A 86 -6.01 -1.27 6.80
CA VAL A 86 -6.99 -2.38 6.82
C VAL A 86 -8.37 -1.97 7.34
N PRO A 87 -8.53 -1.14 8.38
CA PRO A 87 -9.84 -0.69 8.85
C PRO A 87 -10.60 0.18 7.85
N TYR A 88 -9.90 0.83 6.93
CA TYR A 88 -10.47 1.83 6.01
C TYR A 88 -10.70 1.29 4.60
N ALA A 89 -9.83 0.42 4.11
CA ALA A 89 -9.89 -0.12 2.76
C ALA A 89 -10.89 -1.27 2.61
N ASP A 90 -11.44 -1.45 1.42
CA ASP A 90 -12.22 -2.64 1.06
C ASP A 90 -11.28 -3.83 0.75
N VAL A 91 -10.15 -3.53 0.12
CA VAL A 91 -9.11 -4.49 -0.24
C VAL A 91 -7.75 -3.88 0.03
N VAL A 92 -6.86 -4.67 0.63
CA VAL A 92 -5.46 -4.32 0.84
C VAL A 92 -4.59 -5.36 0.16
N THR A 93 -3.65 -4.93 -0.66
CA THR A 93 -2.61 -5.80 -1.23
C THR A 93 -1.25 -5.46 -0.66
N SER A 94 -0.38 -6.45 -0.60
CA SER A 94 1.02 -6.26 -0.25
C SER A 94 1.90 -7.29 -0.92
N THR A 95 3.15 -6.93 -1.13
CA THR A 95 4.23 -7.91 -1.29
C THR A 95 4.73 -8.34 0.08
N THR A 96 5.33 -9.54 0.15
CA THR A 96 5.94 -10.04 1.39
C THR A 96 7.44 -9.78 1.50
N HIS A 97 8.09 -9.32 0.43
CA HIS A 97 9.55 -9.24 0.28
C HIS A 97 10.13 -7.82 0.32
N LYS A 98 9.38 -6.83 0.80
CA LYS A 98 9.86 -5.46 1.01
C LYS A 98 10.08 -5.22 2.51
N THR A 99 9.51 -4.18 3.09
CA THR A 99 9.67 -3.90 4.52
C THR A 99 9.19 -5.03 5.43
N LEU A 100 8.26 -5.88 4.97
CA LEU A 100 7.82 -7.06 5.72
C LEU A 100 8.90 -8.16 5.83
N ARG A 101 9.97 -8.07 5.05
CA ARG A 101 11.19 -8.89 5.16
C ARG A 101 10.96 -10.40 4.96
N GLY A 102 9.93 -10.77 4.20
CA GLY A 102 9.62 -12.16 3.88
C GLY A 102 10.09 -12.62 2.50
N PRO A 103 9.69 -13.80 2.07
CA PRO A 103 9.99 -14.34 0.73
C PRO A 103 9.25 -13.57 -0.36
N ARG A 104 9.70 -13.72 -1.61
CA ARG A 104 8.97 -13.15 -2.76
C ARG A 104 7.59 -13.74 -2.90
N GLY A 105 6.60 -12.87 -2.91
CA GLY A 105 5.20 -13.23 -3.03
C GLY A 105 4.29 -12.05 -2.71
N GLY A 106 2.99 -12.29 -2.75
CA GLY A 106 1.97 -11.31 -2.42
C GLY A 106 0.95 -11.87 -1.44
N ILE A 107 0.18 -10.96 -0.85
CA ILE A 107 -1.00 -11.24 -0.05
C ILE A 107 -2.13 -10.30 -0.48
N ILE A 108 -3.36 -10.78 -0.34
CA ILE A 108 -4.58 -10.00 -0.52
C ILE A 108 -5.37 -10.14 0.79
N ILE A 109 -5.74 -9.00 1.36
CA ILE A 109 -6.53 -8.91 2.58
C ILE A 109 -7.80 -8.14 2.24
N CYS A 110 -8.96 -8.64 2.59
CA CYS A 110 -10.23 -7.92 2.44
C CYS A 110 -11.04 -8.00 3.73
N LYS A 111 -11.97 -7.07 3.89
CA LYS A 111 -13.02 -7.21 4.89
C LYS A 111 -13.88 -8.43 4.57
N ALA A 112 -14.48 -9.03 5.58
CA ALA A 112 -15.40 -10.14 5.42
C ALA A 112 -16.51 -9.78 4.42
N ASN A 113 -16.43 -10.35 3.22
CA ASN A 113 -17.37 -10.16 2.11
C ASN A 113 -17.29 -11.39 1.20
N GLU A 114 -18.28 -12.26 1.32
CA GLU A 114 -18.31 -13.54 0.60
C GLU A 114 -18.19 -13.40 -0.92
N GLU A 115 -18.77 -12.34 -1.51
CA GLU A 115 -18.71 -12.13 -2.95
C GLU A 115 -17.28 -11.78 -3.40
N LEU A 116 -16.61 -10.87 -2.68
CA LEU A 116 -15.23 -10.50 -2.96
C LEU A 116 -14.28 -11.67 -2.71
N GLU A 117 -14.46 -12.40 -1.61
CA GLU A 117 -13.64 -13.59 -1.29
C GLU A 117 -13.74 -14.65 -2.39
N LYS A 118 -14.94 -14.99 -2.84
CA LYS A 118 -15.15 -15.93 -3.95
C LYS A 118 -14.49 -15.45 -5.24
N LYS A 119 -14.61 -14.17 -5.56
CA LYS A 119 -13.98 -13.57 -6.75
C LYS A 119 -12.46 -13.60 -6.66
N PHE A 120 -11.88 -13.18 -5.53
CA PHE A 120 -10.42 -13.22 -5.36
C PHE A 120 -9.88 -14.64 -5.43
N ASN A 121 -10.49 -15.58 -4.74
CA ASN A 121 -10.06 -16.98 -4.79
C ASN A 121 -10.10 -17.54 -6.21
N SER A 122 -11.18 -17.31 -6.96
CA SER A 122 -11.31 -17.84 -8.33
C SER A 122 -10.39 -17.12 -9.33
N LEU A 123 -10.14 -15.83 -9.15
CA LEU A 123 -9.24 -15.06 -10.02
C LEU A 123 -7.76 -15.34 -9.72
N VAL A 124 -7.42 -15.66 -8.48
CA VAL A 124 -6.07 -16.13 -8.14
C VAL A 124 -5.88 -17.55 -8.65
N PHE A 125 -6.77 -18.47 -8.30
CA PHE A 125 -6.70 -19.86 -8.76
C PHE A 125 -8.08 -20.36 -9.19
N PRO A 126 -8.23 -20.86 -10.41
CA PRO A 126 -7.22 -21.05 -11.46
C PRO A 126 -7.05 -19.85 -12.42
N GLY A 127 -7.59 -18.67 -12.08
CA GLY A 127 -7.66 -17.54 -13.00
C GLY A 127 -6.31 -17.00 -13.48
N THR A 128 -5.35 -16.84 -12.59
CA THR A 128 -4.03 -16.25 -12.90
C THR A 128 -2.85 -17.11 -12.46
N GLN A 129 -3.04 -18.00 -11.49
CA GLN A 129 -2.00 -18.87 -10.93
C GLN A 129 -2.39 -20.35 -11.04
N GLY A 130 -1.39 -21.22 -10.89
CA GLY A 130 -1.52 -22.68 -10.86
C GLY A 130 -1.02 -23.26 -9.54
N GLY A 131 -0.25 -24.35 -9.60
CA GLY A 131 0.28 -25.03 -8.42
C GLY A 131 1.06 -24.10 -7.48
N PRO A 132 0.77 -24.08 -6.18
CA PRO A 132 1.41 -23.17 -5.24
C PRO A 132 2.84 -23.61 -4.91
N LEU A 133 3.72 -22.63 -4.68
CA LEU A 133 5.08 -22.87 -4.20
C LEU A 133 5.06 -23.05 -2.67
N MET A 134 4.97 -24.28 -2.21
CA MET A 134 4.79 -24.59 -0.78
C MET A 134 5.94 -24.10 0.10
N HIS A 135 7.18 -24.11 -0.40
CA HIS A 135 8.33 -23.56 0.32
C HIS A 135 8.22 -22.04 0.53
N VAL A 136 7.62 -21.31 -0.45
CA VAL A 136 7.34 -19.86 -0.28
C VAL A 136 6.24 -19.64 0.77
N ILE A 137 5.21 -20.49 0.79
CA ILE A 137 4.14 -20.40 1.78
C ILE A 137 4.70 -20.66 3.18
N ALA A 138 5.52 -21.69 3.36
CA ALA A 138 6.19 -21.97 4.62
C ALA A 138 7.09 -20.81 5.08
N ALA A 139 7.87 -20.23 4.15
CA ALA A 139 8.70 -19.07 4.44
C ALA A 139 7.88 -17.82 4.83
N LYS A 140 6.69 -17.61 4.22
CA LYS A 140 5.76 -16.56 4.66
C LYS A 140 5.30 -16.76 6.10
N ALA A 141 4.99 -18.00 6.50
CA ALA A 141 4.55 -18.29 7.86
C ALA A 141 5.66 -17.94 8.88
N VAL A 142 6.92 -18.26 8.57
CA VAL A 142 8.07 -17.88 9.42
C VAL A 142 8.19 -16.37 9.50
N ALA A 143 8.19 -15.68 8.35
CA ALA A 143 8.32 -14.22 8.31
C ALA A 143 7.18 -13.50 9.07
N PHE A 144 5.95 -14.00 8.98
CA PHE A 144 4.82 -13.42 9.70
C PHE A 144 4.94 -13.65 11.21
N LYS A 145 5.44 -14.81 11.63
CA LYS A 145 5.73 -15.07 13.05
C LYS A 145 6.81 -14.11 13.57
N GLU A 146 7.91 -13.93 12.83
CA GLU A 146 8.95 -12.96 13.19
C GLU A 146 8.40 -11.53 13.29
N ALA A 147 7.47 -11.15 12.39
CA ALA A 147 6.86 -9.82 12.39
C ALA A 147 5.92 -9.57 13.61
N LEU A 148 5.55 -10.60 14.35
CA LEU A 148 4.79 -10.48 15.60
C LEU A 148 5.68 -10.28 16.83
N GLU A 149 6.98 -10.50 16.72
CA GLU A 149 7.92 -10.42 17.84
C GLU A 149 8.30 -8.94 18.13
N PRO A 150 8.59 -8.59 19.40
CA PRO A 150 8.98 -7.22 19.78
C PRO A 150 10.21 -6.69 19.02
N GLU A 151 11.16 -7.54 18.72
CA GLU A 151 12.40 -7.22 18.00
C GLU A 151 12.11 -6.70 16.59
N PHE A 152 11.03 -7.16 15.96
CA PHE A 152 10.64 -6.64 14.65
C PHE A 152 10.16 -5.20 14.74
N LYS A 153 9.47 -4.83 15.83
CA LYS A 153 9.07 -3.44 16.08
C LYS A 153 10.28 -2.54 16.31
N GLU A 154 11.26 -3.00 17.07
CA GLU A 154 12.53 -2.28 17.28
C GLU A 154 13.26 -2.06 15.95
N TYR A 155 13.34 -3.11 15.13
CA TYR A 155 13.91 -3.04 13.79
C TYR A 155 13.20 -2.01 12.91
N MET A 156 11.87 -1.97 12.90
CA MET A 156 11.10 -1.00 12.10
C MET A 156 11.26 0.43 12.60
N ASN A 157 11.36 0.66 13.91
CA ASN A 157 11.71 1.96 14.46
C ASN A 157 13.10 2.43 14.00
N GLN A 158 14.08 1.50 13.96
CA GLN A 158 15.40 1.82 13.45
C GLN A 158 15.39 2.17 11.96
N VAL A 159 14.55 1.49 11.15
CA VAL A 159 14.33 1.84 9.73
C VAL A 159 13.85 3.28 9.57
N ILE A 160 12.87 3.70 10.36
CA ILE A 160 12.34 5.08 10.33
C ILE A 160 13.44 6.06 10.75
N THR A 161 14.15 5.78 11.83
CA THR A 161 15.25 6.62 12.31
C THR A 161 16.32 6.80 11.24
N ASN A 162 16.75 5.72 10.59
CA ASN A 162 17.74 5.76 9.52
C ASN A 162 17.25 6.55 8.30
N ALA A 163 15.97 6.42 7.93
CA ALA A 163 15.38 7.17 6.83
C ALA A 163 15.36 8.69 7.13
N ASN A 164 15.01 9.08 8.36
CA ASN A 164 15.05 10.47 8.79
C ASN A 164 16.47 11.06 8.74
N VAL A 165 17.46 10.34 9.30
CA VAL A 165 18.86 10.77 9.26
C VAL A 165 19.35 10.90 7.82
N LEU A 166 19.00 9.94 6.94
CA LEU A 166 19.35 10.01 5.53
C LEU A 166 18.76 11.24 4.85
N ALA A 167 17.45 11.48 5.01
CA ALA A 167 16.78 12.63 4.41
C ALA A 167 17.39 13.96 4.90
N GLN A 168 17.60 14.09 6.21
CA GLN A 168 18.22 15.27 6.79
C GLN A 168 19.64 15.49 6.26
N THR A 169 20.48 14.46 6.24
CA THR A 169 21.85 14.55 5.72
C THR A 169 21.88 14.96 4.25
N MET A 170 20.94 14.48 3.44
CA MET A 170 20.82 14.88 2.04
C MET A 170 20.50 16.37 1.92
N MET A 171 19.53 16.87 2.70
CA MET A 171 19.16 18.30 2.71
C MET A 171 20.29 19.19 3.20
N GLU A 172 21.00 18.79 4.26
CA GLU A 172 22.18 19.52 4.76
C GLU A 172 23.31 19.61 3.72
N ARG A 173 23.40 18.64 2.82
CA ARG A 173 24.35 18.64 1.68
C ARG A 173 23.86 19.37 0.45
N GLY A 174 22.70 20.04 0.52
CA GLY A 174 22.14 20.85 -0.56
C GLY A 174 21.31 20.06 -1.59
N TYR A 175 20.93 18.80 -1.29
CA TYR A 175 19.99 18.07 -2.13
C TYR A 175 18.56 18.39 -1.72
N GLU A 176 17.69 18.50 -2.70
CA GLU A 176 16.26 18.65 -2.47
C GLU A 176 15.62 17.27 -2.22
N VAL A 177 14.86 17.17 -1.14
CA VAL A 177 14.04 15.99 -0.84
C VAL A 177 12.58 16.35 -1.04
N VAL A 178 11.92 15.68 -1.98
CA VAL A 178 10.47 15.87 -2.24
C VAL A 178 9.69 15.69 -0.94
N SER A 179 8.69 16.52 -0.69
CA SER A 179 7.93 16.57 0.57
C SER A 179 8.73 16.99 1.82
N GLY A 180 9.92 17.57 1.65
CA GLY A 180 10.69 18.18 2.75
C GLY A 180 11.23 17.17 3.78
N GLY A 181 11.31 15.89 3.44
CA GLY A 181 11.83 14.85 4.32
C GLY A 181 10.98 13.60 4.39
N THR A 182 11.05 12.89 5.53
CA THR A 182 10.28 11.67 5.79
C THR A 182 9.73 11.66 7.21
N LYS A 183 8.59 10.98 7.42
CA LYS A 183 7.96 10.79 8.74
C LYS A 183 7.69 9.33 8.99
#